data_b4608cc7d150b4122ee9e61340ae58bd
#
_entry.id   b4608cc7d150b4122ee9e61340ae58bd
#
_cell.length_a   1.000
_cell.length_b   1.000
_cell.length_c   1.000
_cell.angle_alpha   90.00
_cell.angle_beta   90.00
_cell.angle_gamma   90.00
#
_symmetry.space_group_name_H-M   'P 1'
#
loop_
_entity.id
_entity.type
_entity.pdbx_description
1 polymer ?
#
loop_
_entity_poly.entity_id
_entity_poly.type
_entity_poly.pdbx_seq_one_letter_code
_entity_poly.pdbx_strand_id
1 'polypeptide(L)'
;VNRAPMHTNYFAYESEGVAQTGVKEHSSRFMTLNGTWKFFWVKDADARPVDFWKPGFNDKGWCDMAVPGVWELNGFGDPIYVNVGYAWRNQFKNNPPQVPVVDNHVGSYRREIVVPATWKGKDIIAHFGSVTSNMYLWVNGKYVGYSEDSKLEAEFDLTSYLKPGQKNLIAFQVFRWCDGTYLEDQDFFRYSGVGRDCYLYARDKKRIEDVRVTPDLDADYKNGSLRVEVSLKGNGNTALELL
;
A
#
# COMPACT_ATOMS: atom_id res chain seq x y z
N VAL A 1 -1.86 7.18 -9.55
CA VAL A 1 -1.32 8.54 -9.64
C VAL A 1 -0.46 8.80 -8.41
N ASN A 2 0.78 9.28 -8.59
CA ASN A 2 1.78 9.49 -7.53
C ASN A 2 2.21 8.22 -6.75
N ARG A 3 1.89 7.04 -7.25
CA ARG A 3 2.44 5.79 -6.75
C ARG A 3 3.92 5.70 -7.17
N ALA A 4 4.79 5.21 -6.28
CA ALA A 4 6.19 4.96 -6.61
C ALA A 4 6.30 3.92 -7.74
N PRO A 5 7.36 3.98 -8.57
CA PRO A 5 7.62 2.95 -9.56
C PRO A 5 7.72 1.56 -8.90
N MET A 6 7.22 0.55 -9.61
CA MET A 6 7.40 -0.83 -9.16
C MET A 6 8.87 -1.24 -9.25
N HIS A 7 9.32 -2.00 -8.27
CA HIS A 7 10.67 -2.55 -8.19
C HIS A 7 10.63 -3.98 -7.66
N THR A 8 11.75 -4.65 -7.69
CA THR A 8 11.89 -5.98 -7.10
C THR A 8 11.57 -5.94 -5.60
N ASN A 9 10.79 -6.90 -5.13
CA ASN A 9 10.42 -6.98 -3.72
C ASN A 9 11.61 -7.42 -2.87
N TYR A 10 12.27 -6.46 -2.23
CA TYR A 10 13.32 -6.69 -1.23
C TYR A 10 13.29 -5.60 -0.17
N PHE A 11 13.82 -5.90 1.01
CA PHE A 11 14.00 -4.92 2.07
C PHE A 11 15.49 -4.58 2.22
N ALA A 12 15.82 -3.29 2.18
CA ALA A 12 17.20 -2.82 2.32
C ALA A 12 17.53 -2.52 3.78
N TYR A 13 18.41 -3.32 4.34
CA TYR A 13 18.86 -3.21 5.72
C TYR A 13 20.01 -2.21 5.88
N GLU A 14 20.23 -1.71 7.08
CA GLU A 14 21.28 -0.76 7.43
C GLU A 14 22.65 -1.42 7.67
N SER A 15 22.69 -2.72 7.86
CA SER A 15 23.94 -3.47 8.06
C SER A 15 23.78 -4.94 7.66
N GLU A 16 24.88 -5.60 7.38
CA GLU A 16 24.94 -7.02 7.07
C GLU A 16 24.37 -7.87 8.21
N GLY A 17 24.75 -7.59 9.47
CA GLY A 17 24.25 -8.34 10.62
C GLY A 17 22.74 -8.28 10.78
N VAL A 18 22.09 -7.17 10.47
CA VAL A 18 20.63 -7.07 10.45
C VAL A 18 20.06 -7.79 9.24
N ALA A 19 20.69 -7.69 8.07
CA ALA A 19 20.27 -8.37 6.84
C ALA A 19 20.27 -9.90 7.01
N GLN A 20 21.27 -10.47 7.68
CA GLN A 20 21.37 -11.90 7.94
C GLN A 20 20.21 -12.46 8.78
N THR A 21 19.50 -11.61 9.52
CA THR A 21 18.30 -12.06 10.27
C THR A 21 17.12 -12.37 9.35
N GLY A 22 17.05 -11.79 8.15
CA GLY A 22 15.93 -11.90 7.22
C GLY A 22 14.63 -11.27 7.73
N VAL A 23 14.67 -10.56 8.88
CA VAL A 23 13.49 -10.02 9.56
C VAL A 23 13.50 -8.49 9.44
N LYS A 24 12.62 -7.94 8.62
CA LYS A 24 12.54 -6.48 8.35
C LYS A 24 12.22 -5.66 9.61
N GLU A 25 11.50 -6.26 10.56
CA GLU A 25 11.11 -5.67 11.84
C GLU A 25 12.31 -5.40 12.76
N HIS A 26 13.44 -6.06 12.54
CA HIS A 26 14.68 -5.81 13.27
C HIS A 26 15.43 -4.56 12.79
N SER A 27 15.07 -4.05 11.63
CA SER A 27 15.69 -2.85 11.08
C SER A 27 15.18 -1.59 11.76
N SER A 28 16.10 -0.69 12.13
CA SER A 28 15.77 0.67 12.59
C SER A 28 15.13 1.53 11.48
N ARG A 29 15.12 1.04 10.26
CA ARG A 29 14.52 1.66 9.08
C ARG A 29 13.09 1.19 8.80
N PHE A 30 12.54 0.31 9.63
CA PHE A 30 11.19 -0.23 9.53
C PHE A 30 10.27 0.35 10.61
N MET A 31 9.03 0.65 10.25
CA MET A 31 7.97 1.03 11.18
C MET A 31 6.65 0.46 10.71
N THR A 32 6.04 -0.43 11.47
CA THR A 32 4.74 -0.99 11.12
C THR A 32 3.63 0.05 11.13
N LEU A 33 2.73 -0.04 10.17
CA LEU A 33 1.43 0.62 10.15
C LEU A 33 0.30 -0.35 10.51
N ASN A 34 0.62 -1.62 10.75
CA ASN A 34 -0.35 -2.59 11.26
C ASN A 34 -0.85 -2.18 12.65
N GLY A 35 -2.05 -2.59 12.98
CA GLY A 35 -2.68 -2.34 14.27
C GLY A 35 -4.01 -1.61 14.13
N THR A 36 -4.43 -0.90 15.17
CA THR A 36 -5.75 -0.28 15.23
C THR A 36 -5.77 1.08 14.54
N TRP A 37 -6.78 1.29 13.70
CA TRP A 37 -7.08 2.54 13.02
C TRP A 37 -8.49 3.01 13.37
N LYS A 38 -8.71 4.31 13.44
CA LYS A 38 -10.06 4.89 13.42
C LYS A 38 -10.67 4.62 12.05
N PHE A 39 -11.92 4.11 12.04
CA PHE A 39 -12.59 3.63 10.86
C PHE A 39 -14.04 4.09 10.80
N PHE A 40 -14.45 4.53 9.63
CA PHE A 40 -15.84 4.89 9.33
C PHE A 40 -16.27 4.26 8.01
N TRP A 41 -17.32 3.47 8.06
CA TRP A 41 -17.85 2.75 6.92
C TRP A 41 -19.23 3.27 6.52
N VAL A 42 -19.47 3.35 5.22
CA VAL A 42 -20.76 3.67 4.65
C VAL A 42 -21.11 2.68 3.54
N LYS A 43 -22.39 2.43 3.37
CA LYS A 43 -22.90 1.50 2.36
C LYS A 43 -22.84 2.09 0.95
N ASP A 44 -23.16 3.37 0.81
CA ASP A 44 -23.24 4.06 -0.48
C ASP A 44 -22.12 5.08 -0.62
N ALA A 45 -21.49 5.12 -1.79
CA ALA A 45 -20.31 5.95 -2.02
C ALA A 45 -20.55 7.45 -1.76
N ASP A 46 -21.73 7.97 -2.05
CA ASP A 46 -22.05 9.39 -1.87
C ASP A 46 -22.25 9.80 -0.40
N ALA A 47 -22.46 8.82 0.50
CA ALA A 47 -22.59 9.06 1.94
C ALA A 47 -21.23 9.18 2.67
N ARG A 48 -20.11 9.01 1.96
CA ARG A 48 -18.78 9.03 2.56
C ARG A 48 -18.40 10.40 3.13
N PRO A 49 -17.59 10.47 4.21
CA PRO A 49 -17.05 11.73 4.69
C PRO A 49 -16.06 12.29 3.67
N VAL A 50 -16.20 13.56 3.30
CA VAL A 50 -15.37 14.21 2.26
C VAL A 50 -14.19 15.00 2.84
N ASP A 51 -14.23 15.34 4.12
CA ASP A 51 -13.22 16.19 4.80
C ASP A 51 -12.42 15.46 5.89
N PHE A 52 -12.60 14.15 5.98
CA PHE A 52 -12.06 13.31 7.04
C PHE A 52 -10.53 13.32 7.14
N TRP A 53 -9.85 13.63 6.06
CA TRP A 53 -8.39 13.71 5.97
C TRP A 53 -7.79 14.96 6.62
N LYS A 54 -8.60 15.93 7.02
CA LYS A 54 -8.15 17.17 7.68
C LYS A 54 -7.70 16.88 9.13
N PRO A 55 -6.57 17.46 9.59
CA PRO A 55 -6.08 17.21 10.96
C PRO A 55 -7.07 17.57 12.06
N GLY A 56 -7.93 18.59 11.86
CA GLY A 56 -8.94 19.03 12.83
C GLY A 56 -10.28 18.29 12.75
N PHE A 57 -10.40 17.27 11.90
CA PHE A 57 -11.65 16.51 11.77
C PHE A 57 -11.97 15.74 13.05
N ASN A 58 -13.24 15.77 13.47
CA ASN A 58 -13.70 15.07 14.66
C ASN A 58 -14.10 13.63 14.32
N ASP A 59 -13.26 12.68 14.69
CA ASP A 59 -13.45 11.23 14.48
C ASP A 59 -13.84 10.47 15.77
N LYS A 60 -14.31 11.16 16.83
CA LYS A 60 -14.67 10.55 18.12
C LYS A 60 -15.76 9.47 18.02
N GLY A 61 -16.65 9.58 17.04
CA GLY A 61 -17.72 8.60 16.80
C GLY A 61 -17.32 7.45 15.89
N TRP A 62 -16.07 7.40 15.44
CA TRP A 62 -15.58 6.35 14.57
C TRP A 62 -15.25 5.09 15.38
N CYS A 63 -15.49 3.92 14.78
CA CYS A 63 -15.08 2.66 15.38
C CYS A 63 -13.59 2.39 15.19
N ASP A 64 -13.12 1.32 15.79
CA ASP A 64 -11.76 0.81 15.62
C ASP A 64 -11.76 -0.34 14.61
N MET A 65 -10.78 -0.36 13.71
CA MET A 65 -10.58 -1.40 12.70
C MET A 65 -9.13 -1.86 12.72
N ALA A 66 -8.93 -3.16 12.73
CA ALA A 66 -7.59 -3.72 12.56
C ALA A 66 -7.07 -3.53 11.12
N VAL A 67 -5.82 -3.21 10.98
CA VAL A 67 -5.07 -3.23 9.71
C VAL A 67 -3.86 -4.15 9.91
N PRO A 68 -3.66 -5.19 9.08
CA PRO A 68 -4.57 -5.66 8.03
C PRO A 68 -5.94 -6.09 8.57
N GLY A 69 -6.96 -5.93 7.75
CA GLY A 69 -8.33 -6.36 8.04
C GLY A 69 -9.25 -6.12 6.87
N VAL A 70 -10.02 -7.13 6.49
CA VAL A 70 -11.05 -7.02 5.46
C VAL A 70 -12.40 -6.75 6.12
N TRP A 71 -13.21 -5.91 5.50
CA TRP A 71 -14.43 -5.37 6.11
C TRP A 71 -15.45 -6.46 6.44
N GLU A 72 -15.68 -7.35 5.50
CA GLU A 72 -16.72 -8.37 5.56
C GLU A 72 -16.49 -9.37 6.70
N LEU A 73 -15.23 -9.63 7.06
CA LEU A 73 -14.87 -10.48 8.21
C LEU A 73 -14.89 -9.71 9.55
N ASN A 74 -15.07 -8.39 9.50
CA ASN A 74 -15.14 -7.52 10.67
C ASN A 74 -16.54 -6.91 10.87
N GLY A 75 -17.57 -7.44 10.17
CA GLY A 75 -18.96 -7.05 10.34
C GLY A 75 -19.41 -5.85 9.51
N PHE A 76 -18.66 -5.47 8.48
CA PHE A 76 -18.99 -4.36 7.59
C PHE A 76 -19.27 -4.85 6.16
N GLY A 77 -20.53 -4.83 5.78
CA GLY A 77 -21.01 -5.38 4.51
C GLY A 77 -21.09 -6.90 4.50
N ASP A 78 -21.39 -7.46 3.35
CA ASP A 78 -21.59 -8.89 3.15
C ASP A 78 -20.48 -9.47 2.26
N PRO A 79 -19.96 -10.66 2.59
CA PRO A 79 -19.04 -11.36 1.71
C PRO A 79 -19.78 -11.80 0.45
N ILE A 80 -19.17 -11.54 -0.70
CA ILE A 80 -19.71 -11.96 -2.00
C ILE A 80 -18.74 -12.97 -2.60
N TYR A 81 -19.28 -14.09 -3.07
CA TYR A 81 -18.58 -15.03 -3.94
C TYR A 81 -19.20 -14.98 -5.34
N VAL A 82 -18.37 -14.76 -6.33
CA VAL A 82 -18.79 -14.75 -7.74
C VAL A 82 -17.75 -15.48 -8.58
N ASN A 83 -18.21 -16.47 -9.34
CA ASN A 83 -17.37 -17.21 -10.29
C ASN A 83 -17.57 -16.74 -11.74
N VAL A 84 -18.71 -16.11 -12.05
CA VAL A 84 -19.03 -15.58 -13.37
C VAL A 84 -19.71 -14.23 -13.25
N GLY A 85 -19.22 -13.24 -13.97
CA GLY A 85 -19.75 -11.89 -14.00
C GLY A 85 -19.42 -11.07 -12.76
N TYR A 86 -19.70 -9.77 -12.81
CA TYR A 86 -19.36 -8.84 -11.77
C TYR A 86 -20.23 -8.97 -10.51
N ALA A 87 -19.67 -8.58 -9.38
CA ALA A 87 -20.34 -8.66 -8.07
C ALA A 87 -21.67 -7.87 -7.99
N TRP A 88 -21.83 -6.84 -8.84
CA TRP A 88 -23.03 -6.02 -8.96
C TRP A 88 -24.06 -6.52 -10.00
N ARG A 89 -23.90 -7.72 -10.53
CA ARG A 89 -24.85 -8.30 -11.49
C ARG A 89 -26.28 -8.24 -10.94
N ASN A 90 -27.24 -7.97 -11.82
CA ASN A 90 -28.68 -7.75 -11.51
C ASN A 90 -29.01 -6.43 -10.79
N GLN A 91 -28.00 -5.63 -10.40
CA GLN A 91 -28.23 -4.33 -9.74
C GLN A 91 -27.74 -3.16 -10.58
N PHE A 92 -26.73 -3.39 -11.41
CA PHE A 92 -26.13 -2.38 -12.27
C PHE A 92 -25.77 -2.97 -13.62
N LYS A 93 -26.15 -2.28 -14.71
CA LYS A 93 -25.78 -2.67 -16.07
C LYS A 93 -24.34 -2.28 -16.35
N ASN A 94 -23.50 -3.26 -16.71
CA ASN A 94 -22.11 -3.04 -17.04
C ASN A 94 -21.95 -1.95 -18.08
N ASN A 95 -21.15 -0.95 -17.77
CA ASN A 95 -20.84 0.19 -18.64
C ASN A 95 -19.44 0.74 -18.30
N PRO A 96 -18.35 -0.01 -18.60
CA PRO A 96 -16.98 0.44 -18.26
C PRO A 96 -16.70 1.84 -18.82
N PRO A 97 -16.02 2.72 -18.07
CA PRO A 97 -15.40 2.50 -16.74
C PRO A 97 -16.32 2.78 -15.56
N GLN A 98 -17.62 2.97 -15.75
CA GLN A 98 -18.56 3.31 -14.70
C GLN A 98 -18.84 2.11 -13.78
N VAL A 99 -18.88 2.37 -12.48
CA VAL A 99 -19.23 1.40 -11.43
C VAL A 99 -20.44 1.89 -10.66
N PRO A 100 -21.18 1.01 -9.93
CA PRO A 100 -22.28 1.44 -9.09
C PRO A 100 -21.85 2.49 -8.06
N VAL A 101 -22.73 3.43 -7.75
CA VAL A 101 -22.59 4.37 -6.62
C VAL A 101 -23.35 3.81 -5.42
N VAL A 102 -24.55 3.26 -5.65
CA VAL A 102 -25.35 2.56 -4.65
C VAL A 102 -24.71 1.21 -4.35
N ASP A 103 -24.65 0.85 -3.08
CA ASP A 103 -24.02 -0.39 -2.59
C ASP A 103 -22.51 -0.49 -2.89
N ASN A 104 -21.90 0.61 -3.28
CA ASN A 104 -20.45 0.75 -3.39
C ASN A 104 -19.88 1.23 -2.05
N HIS A 105 -19.61 0.29 -1.17
CA HIS A 105 -19.17 0.55 0.19
C HIS A 105 -17.88 1.37 0.23
N VAL A 106 -17.78 2.27 1.20
CA VAL A 106 -16.58 3.08 1.40
C VAL A 106 -16.10 2.99 2.84
N GLY A 107 -14.83 2.67 3.01
CA GLY A 107 -14.13 2.70 4.29
C GLY A 107 -13.16 3.86 4.35
N SER A 108 -13.29 4.69 5.37
CA SER A 108 -12.39 5.82 5.65
C SER A 108 -11.57 5.52 6.89
N TYR A 109 -10.24 5.64 6.78
CA TYR A 109 -9.29 5.29 7.83
C TYR A 109 -8.50 6.51 8.28
N ARG A 110 -8.21 6.60 9.58
CA ARG A 110 -7.39 7.65 10.17
C ARG A 110 -6.50 7.08 11.28
N ARG A 111 -5.24 7.50 11.31
CA ARG A 111 -4.32 7.17 12.40
C ARG A 111 -3.25 8.25 12.58
N GLU A 112 -3.01 8.64 13.83
CA GLU A 112 -1.83 9.41 14.20
C GLU A 112 -0.66 8.49 14.49
N ILE A 113 0.51 8.84 13.97
CA ILE A 113 1.76 8.13 14.18
C ILE A 113 2.88 9.10 14.52
N VAL A 114 3.93 8.61 15.16
CA VAL A 114 5.18 9.35 15.37
C VAL A 114 6.29 8.64 14.60
N VAL A 115 6.77 9.29 13.53
CA VAL A 115 7.87 8.78 12.72
C VAL A 115 9.19 9.00 13.47
N PRO A 116 10.13 8.01 13.50
CA PRO A 116 11.40 8.17 14.19
C PRO A 116 12.16 9.43 13.77
N ALA A 117 12.69 10.19 14.74
CA ALA A 117 13.47 11.40 14.47
C ALA A 117 14.76 11.11 13.68
N THR A 118 15.30 9.89 13.83
CA THR A 118 16.48 9.39 13.10
C THR A 118 16.28 9.26 11.58
N TRP A 119 15.01 9.32 11.13
CA TRP A 119 14.67 9.28 9.71
C TRP A 119 14.75 10.65 9.02
N LYS A 120 15.07 11.71 9.77
CA LYS A 120 15.28 13.04 9.18
C LYS A 120 16.37 13.01 8.11
N GLY A 121 16.06 13.53 6.93
CA GLY A 121 17.00 13.55 5.79
C GLY A 121 17.00 12.28 4.93
N LYS A 122 16.28 11.23 5.32
CA LYS A 122 16.06 10.02 4.51
C LYS A 122 14.84 10.16 3.62
N ASP A 123 14.75 9.32 2.59
CA ASP A 123 13.48 9.08 1.90
C ASP A 123 12.62 8.16 2.77
N ILE A 124 11.32 8.47 2.88
CA ILE A 124 10.38 7.69 3.69
C ILE A 124 9.26 7.22 2.77
N ILE A 125 9.17 5.90 2.62
CA ILE A 125 8.23 5.26 1.73
C ILE A 125 7.16 4.55 2.56
N ALA A 126 5.91 4.70 2.16
CA ALA A 126 4.80 3.88 2.69
C ALA A 126 4.55 2.71 1.75
N HIS A 127 4.49 1.52 2.32
CA HIS A 127 4.13 0.28 1.65
C HIS A 127 2.77 -0.18 2.14
N PHE A 128 1.83 -0.39 1.22
CA PHE A 128 0.54 -1.01 1.45
C PHE A 128 0.50 -2.31 0.66
N GLY A 129 0.55 -3.44 1.33
CA GLY A 129 0.74 -4.75 0.67
C GLY A 129 -0.44 -5.23 -0.17
N SER A 130 -1.66 -4.79 0.13
CA SER A 130 -2.87 -5.02 -0.67
C SER A 130 -4.01 -4.16 -0.15
N VAL A 131 -4.65 -3.39 -1.02
CA VAL A 131 -5.86 -2.60 -0.68
C VAL A 131 -6.90 -2.78 -1.78
N THR A 132 -8.03 -3.41 -1.45
CA THR A 132 -9.10 -3.74 -2.40
C THR A 132 -10.27 -2.76 -2.24
N SER A 133 -10.72 -2.10 -3.28
CA SER A 133 -10.32 -2.20 -4.70
C SER A 133 -9.37 -1.07 -5.11
N ASN A 134 -9.43 0.07 -4.42
CA ASN A 134 -8.59 1.23 -4.65
C ASN A 134 -8.25 1.94 -3.34
N MET A 135 -7.37 2.90 -3.40
CA MET A 135 -7.00 3.72 -2.25
C MET A 135 -6.69 5.16 -2.66
N TYR A 136 -7.31 6.11 -1.97
CA TYR A 136 -6.90 7.51 -1.93
C TYR A 136 -6.13 7.76 -0.64
N LEU A 137 -4.96 8.39 -0.71
CA LEU A 137 -4.06 8.60 0.44
C LEU A 137 -3.85 10.09 0.72
N TRP A 138 -3.93 10.47 1.99
CA TRP A 138 -3.57 11.80 2.51
C TRP A 138 -2.64 11.67 3.70
N VAL A 139 -1.71 12.62 3.81
CA VAL A 139 -0.81 12.76 4.96
C VAL A 139 -0.80 14.21 5.43
N ASN A 140 -1.04 14.43 6.72
CA ASN A 140 -1.07 15.75 7.34
C ASN A 140 -1.99 16.73 6.61
N GLY A 141 -3.13 16.28 6.13
CA GLY A 141 -4.12 17.09 5.42
C GLY A 141 -3.80 17.36 3.95
N LYS A 142 -2.75 16.76 3.37
CA LYS A 142 -2.37 16.90 1.97
C LYS A 142 -2.63 15.60 1.21
N TYR A 143 -3.23 15.72 0.04
CA TYR A 143 -3.38 14.60 -0.86
C TYR A 143 -2.02 14.11 -1.35
N VAL A 144 -1.80 12.80 -1.25
CA VAL A 144 -0.56 12.15 -1.69
C VAL A 144 -0.75 11.50 -3.06
N GLY A 145 -1.73 10.61 -3.18
CA GLY A 145 -1.92 9.87 -4.41
C GLY A 145 -3.06 8.85 -4.35
N TYR A 146 -3.16 8.10 -5.43
CA TYR A 146 -4.19 7.10 -5.70
C TYR A 146 -3.55 5.80 -6.20
N SER A 147 -4.12 4.67 -5.81
CA SER A 147 -3.74 3.35 -6.32
C SER A 147 -4.98 2.50 -6.55
N GLU A 148 -4.93 1.70 -7.59
CA GLU A 148 -5.77 0.53 -7.88
C GLU A 148 -4.89 -0.71 -7.91
N ASP A 149 -5.43 -1.85 -8.33
CA ASP A 149 -4.70 -3.10 -8.44
C ASP A 149 -4.66 -3.85 -7.10
N SER A 150 -5.84 -4.27 -6.70
CA SER A 150 -6.24 -4.74 -5.37
C SER A 150 -5.30 -5.72 -4.67
N LYS A 151 -4.62 -6.58 -5.41
CA LYS A 151 -3.82 -7.68 -4.86
C LYS A 151 -2.33 -7.42 -4.88
N LEU A 152 -1.89 -6.36 -5.56
CA LEU A 152 -0.50 -5.95 -5.58
C LEU A 152 -0.25 -4.84 -4.56
N GLU A 153 1.00 -4.70 -4.21
CA GLU A 153 1.46 -3.64 -3.31
C GLU A 153 1.42 -2.27 -3.99
N ALA A 154 1.13 -1.26 -3.18
CA ALA A 154 1.23 0.14 -3.57
C ALA A 154 2.21 0.87 -2.66
N GLU A 155 3.17 1.56 -3.25
CA GLU A 155 4.13 2.37 -2.52
C GLU A 155 3.99 3.84 -2.86
N PHE A 156 4.20 4.68 -1.82
CA PHE A 156 4.13 6.14 -1.94
C PHE A 156 5.32 6.78 -1.25
N ASP A 157 6.00 7.69 -1.93
CA ASP A 157 7.05 8.52 -1.32
C ASP A 157 6.39 9.60 -0.43
N LEU A 158 6.50 9.43 0.87
CA LEU A 158 5.96 10.34 1.88
C LEU A 158 6.99 11.32 2.43
N THR A 159 8.19 11.39 1.88
CA THR A 159 9.32 12.20 2.37
C THR A 159 8.95 13.66 2.61
N SER A 160 8.23 14.26 1.65
CA SER A 160 7.82 15.67 1.74
C SER A 160 6.57 15.93 2.59
N TYR A 161 5.86 14.88 2.98
CA TYR A 161 4.60 14.96 3.72
C TYR A 161 4.77 14.69 5.21
N LEU A 162 5.73 13.86 5.59
CA LEU A 162 5.97 13.45 6.97
C LEU A 162 6.96 14.38 7.68
N LYS A 163 6.79 14.49 8.99
CA LYS A 163 7.63 15.26 9.91
C LYS A 163 8.28 14.30 10.92
N PRO A 164 9.51 13.79 10.67
CA PRO A 164 10.20 12.91 11.61
C PRO A 164 10.36 13.54 12.99
N GLY A 165 10.13 12.75 14.04
CA GLY A 165 10.15 13.18 15.44
C GLY A 165 8.87 13.88 15.90
N GLN A 166 7.87 14.02 15.05
CA GLN A 166 6.59 14.67 15.38
C GLN A 166 5.41 13.73 15.10
N LYS A 167 4.25 14.11 15.61
CA LYS A 167 2.98 13.48 15.23
C LYS A 167 2.64 13.77 13.79
N ASN A 168 2.18 12.77 13.09
CA ASN A 168 1.71 12.83 11.71
C ASN A 168 0.37 12.11 11.62
N LEU A 169 -0.55 12.67 10.86
CA LEU A 169 -1.81 12.03 10.53
C LEU A 169 -1.67 11.34 9.17
N ILE A 170 -1.96 10.04 9.13
CA ILE A 170 -2.22 9.32 7.89
C ILE A 170 -3.71 9.08 7.79
N ALA A 171 -4.30 9.37 6.64
CA ALA A 171 -5.69 9.10 6.33
C ALA A 171 -5.80 8.50 4.93
N PHE A 172 -6.64 7.48 4.78
CA PHE A 172 -6.92 6.93 3.47
C PHE A 172 -8.37 6.48 3.34
N GLN A 173 -8.86 6.43 2.10
CA GLN A 173 -10.22 6.04 1.78
C GLN A 173 -10.20 4.98 0.69
N VAL A 174 -10.99 3.94 0.89
CA VAL A 174 -11.08 2.75 0.06
C VAL A 174 -12.52 2.61 -0.42
N PHE A 175 -12.71 2.30 -1.69
CA PHE A 175 -14.01 1.97 -2.26
C PHE A 175 -14.06 0.48 -2.56
N ARG A 176 -15.23 -0.12 -2.36
CA ARG A 176 -15.45 -1.53 -2.68
C ARG A 176 -15.21 -1.82 -4.15
N TRP A 177 -15.67 -0.91 -5.03
CA TRP A 177 -15.53 -1.03 -6.48
C TRP A 177 -14.97 0.24 -7.10
N CYS A 178 -14.11 0.07 -8.08
CA CYS A 178 -13.57 1.10 -8.96
C CYS A 178 -13.57 0.58 -10.40
N ASP A 179 -13.18 1.39 -11.35
CA ASP A 179 -13.07 0.99 -12.76
C ASP A 179 -12.10 -0.19 -12.97
N GLY A 180 -11.02 -0.28 -12.19
CA GLY A 180 -10.12 -1.44 -12.15
C GLY A 180 -10.81 -2.76 -11.81
N THR A 181 -11.95 -2.73 -11.11
CA THR A 181 -12.73 -3.93 -10.79
C THR A 181 -13.19 -4.69 -12.04
N TYR A 182 -13.38 -4.01 -13.18
CA TYR A 182 -13.68 -4.67 -14.45
C TYR A 182 -12.57 -5.59 -14.96
N LEU A 183 -11.33 -5.37 -14.53
CA LEU A 183 -10.16 -6.16 -14.89
C LEU A 183 -9.80 -7.22 -13.84
N GLU A 184 -10.45 -7.19 -12.69
CA GLU A 184 -10.15 -8.04 -11.54
C GLU A 184 -11.28 -9.05 -11.23
N ASP A 185 -11.98 -9.51 -12.26
CA ASP A 185 -13.14 -10.39 -12.12
C ASP A 185 -12.75 -11.87 -12.20
N GLN A 186 -11.98 -12.35 -11.23
CA GLN A 186 -11.62 -13.75 -11.08
C GLN A 186 -12.64 -14.52 -10.24
N ASP A 187 -12.57 -15.85 -10.32
CA ASP A 187 -13.38 -16.78 -9.52
C ASP A 187 -12.88 -16.83 -8.07
N PHE A 188 -13.35 -15.90 -7.22
CA PHE A 188 -13.01 -15.85 -5.79
C PHE A 188 -13.95 -14.95 -4.99
N PHE A 189 -13.77 -14.94 -3.67
CA PHE A 189 -14.47 -14.02 -2.78
C PHE A 189 -14.10 -12.55 -3.05
N ARG A 190 -15.09 -11.68 -2.96
CA ARG A 190 -14.94 -10.23 -3.07
C ARG A 190 -14.87 -9.64 -1.67
N TYR A 191 -13.65 -9.52 -1.15
CA TYR A 191 -13.36 -8.84 0.10
C TYR A 191 -12.80 -7.45 -0.15
N SER A 192 -13.13 -6.52 0.77
CA SER A 192 -12.72 -5.12 0.70
C SER A 192 -11.86 -4.73 1.90
N GLY A 193 -11.09 -3.66 1.77
CA GLY A 193 -10.22 -3.17 2.83
C GLY A 193 -8.77 -3.54 2.63
N VAL A 194 -8.02 -3.69 3.72
CA VAL A 194 -6.56 -3.88 3.71
C VAL A 194 -6.24 -5.36 3.95
N GLY A 195 -5.74 -6.03 2.92
CA GLY A 195 -5.56 -7.49 2.94
C GLY A 195 -4.18 -7.98 3.40
N ARG A 196 -3.17 -7.11 3.44
CA ARG A 196 -1.78 -7.47 3.82
C ARG A 196 -1.13 -6.37 4.64
N ASP A 197 0.06 -6.66 5.17
CA ASP A 197 0.85 -5.76 5.99
C ASP A 197 1.06 -4.39 5.35
N CYS A 198 1.04 -3.38 6.22
CA CYS A 198 1.35 -2.01 5.87
C CYS A 198 2.49 -1.51 6.77
N TYR A 199 3.43 -0.79 6.19
CA TYR A 199 4.55 -0.24 6.94
C TYR A 199 5.15 1.00 6.27
N LEU A 200 5.92 1.75 7.04
CA LEU A 200 6.85 2.75 6.53
C LEU A 200 8.26 2.18 6.57
N TYR A 201 9.07 2.57 5.60
CA TYR A 201 10.50 2.30 5.64
C TYR A 201 11.32 3.49 5.17
N ALA A 202 12.51 3.63 5.77
CA ALA A 202 13.41 4.73 5.47
C ALA A 202 14.56 4.26 4.57
N ARG A 203 14.90 5.05 3.55
CA ARG A 203 15.99 4.80 2.60
C ARG A 203 16.95 5.97 2.57
N ASP A 204 18.25 5.67 2.47
CA ASP A 204 19.24 6.71 2.24
C ASP A 204 19.07 7.35 0.86
N LYS A 205 19.48 8.60 0.73
CA LYS A 205 19.39 9.32 -0.56
C LYS A 205 20.28 8.69 -1.64
N LYS A 206 21.41 8.11 -1.24
CA LYS A 206 22.28 7.33 -2.09
C LYS A 206 22.11 5.85 -1.74
N ARG A 207 21.65 5.07 -2.71
CA ARG A 207 21.27 3.67 -2.47
C ARG A 207 21.20 2.85 -3.75
N ILE A 208 21.18 1.53 -3.59
CA ILE A 208 20.62 0.63 -4.60
C ILE A 208 19.10 0.87 -4.62
N GLU A 209 18.57 1.23 -5.78
CA GLU A 209 17.13 1.46 -5.95
C GLU A 209 16.40 0.19 -6.34
N ASP A 210 17.00 -0.58 -7.25
CA ASP A 210 16.42 -1.84 -7.72
C ASP A 210 17.51 -2.82 -8.14
N VAL A 211 17.19 -4.12 -8.08
CA VAL A 211 18.09 -5.20 -8.51
C VAL A 211 17.28 -6.18 -9.36
N ARG A 212 17.69 -6.36 -10.61
CA ARG A 212 17.12 -7.37 -11.50
C ARG A 212 18.09 -8.51 -11.68
N VAL A 213 17.65 -9.71 -11.33
CA VAL A 213 18.44 -10.93 -11.47
C VAL A 213 17.81 -11.78 -12.57
N THR A 214 18.62 -12.15 -13.56
CA THR A 214 18.20 -13.03 -14.68
C THR A 214 19.13 -14.23 -14.72
N PRO A 215 18.76 -15.36 -14.10
CA PRO A 215 19.45 -16.62 -14.27
C PRO A 215 19.03 -17.28 -15.60
N ASP A 216 19.94 -17.92 -16.27
CA ASP A 216 19.69 -18.64 -17.52
C ASP A 216 20.65 -19.81 -17.69
N LEU A 217 20.34 -20.70 -18.63
CA LEU A 217 21.16 -21.82 -19.03
C LEU A 217 21.56 -21.69 -20.51
N ASP A 218 22.69 -22.30 -20.88
CA ASP A 218 23.07 -22.42 -22.28
C ASP A 218 22.08 -23.35 -23.04
N ALA A 219 22.18 -23.37 -24.36
CA ALA A 219 21.31 -24.16 -25.23
C ALA A 219 21.35 -25.66 -24.93
N ASP A 220 22.46 -26.17 -24.38
CA ASP A 220 22.67 -27.56 -24.01
C ASP A 220 22.29 -27.86 -22.55
N TYR A 221 21.83 -26.87 -21.77
CA TYR A 221 21.52 -26.98 -20.35
C TYR A 221 22.69 -27.46 -19.47
N LYS A 222 23.95 -27.17 -19.89
CA LYS A 222 25.17 -27.62 -19.18
C LYS A 222 25.79 -26.54 -18.34
N ASN A 223 25.71 -25.30 -18.78
CA ASN A 223 26.33 -24.18 -18.11
C ASN A 223 25.27 -23.13 -17.70
N GLY A 224 25.40 -22.60 -16.48
CA GLY A 224 24.56 -21.51 -16.00
C GLY A 224 25.15 -20.15 -16.35
N SER A 225 24.31 -19.17 -16.60
CA SER A 225 24.64 -17.77 -16.65
C SER A 225 23.82 -16.98 -15.64
N LEU A 226 24.43 -15.97 -15.05
CA LEU A 226 23.77 -15.06 -14.12
C LEU A 226 24.01 -13.62 -14.57
N ARG A 227 22.94 -12.92 -14.92
CA ARG A 227 22.98 -11.48 -15.18
C ARG A 227 22.34 -10.74 -14.04
N VAL A 228 23.07 -9.79 -13.47
CA VAL A 228 22.58 -8.89 -12.40
C VAL A 228 22.63 -7.46 -12.90
N GLU A 229 21.47 -6.79 -12.92
CA GLU A 229 21.35 -5.37 -13.26
C GLU A 229 20.99 -4.61 -11.98
N VAL A 230 21.78 -3.62 -11.63
CA VAL A 230 21.61 -2.84 -10.40
C VAL A 230 21.30 -1.39 -10.77
N SER A 231 20.15 -0.90 -10.34
CA SER A 231 19.75 0.50 -10.48
C SER A 231 20.16 1.27 -9.22
N LEU A 232 20.80 2.41 -9.40
CA LEU A 232 21.27 3.26 -8.30
C LEU A 232 20.49 4.58 -8.26
N LYS A 233 20.18 5.06 -7.05
CA LYS A 233 19.66 6.41 -6.81
C LYS A 233 20.72 7.23 -6.06
N GLY A 234 20.84 8.52 -6.41
CA GLY A 234 21.80 9.45 -5.83
C GLY A 234 22.94 9.83 -6.78
N ASN A 235 23.75 10.79 -6.35
CA ASN A 235 24.85 11.33 -7.16
C ASN A 235 26.22 10.77 -6.70
N GLY A 236 27.18 10.70 -7.64
CA GLY A 236 28.57 10.30 -7.41
C GLY A 236 28.84 8.82 -7.66
N ASN A 237 30.11 8.47 -7.67
CA ASN A 237 30.60 7.11 -7.88
C ASN A 237 30.29 6.23 -6.67
N THR A 238 30.01 4.97 -6.92
CA THR A 238 29.76 3.95 -5.91
C THR A 238 30.42 2.64 -6.34
N ALA A 239 31.12 1.99 -5.40
CA ALA A 239 31.48 0.60 -5.53
C ALA A 239 30.34 -0.28 -5.05
N LEU A 240 30.09 -1.36 -5.76
CA LEU A 240 29.15 -2.42 -5.39
C LEU A 240 29.94 -3.70 -5.18
N GLU A 241 29.58 -4.44 -4.17
CA GLU A 241 30.13 -5.75 -3.86
C GLU A 241 29.01 -6.78 -3.88
N LEU A 242 29.26 -7.88 -4.55
CA LEU A 242 28.40 -9.05 -4.54
C LEU A 242 29.06 -10.09 -3.62
N LEU A 243 28.39 -10.42 -2.52
CA LEU A 243 28.84 -11.39 -1.51
C LEU A 243 28.11 -12.71 -1.68
#